data_7931b37ce10143f6311ab5ee8c1f04be
#
_entry.id   7931b37ce10143f6311ab5ee8c1f04be
#
_cell.length_a   1.000
_cell.length_b   1.000
_cell.length_c   1.000
_cell.angle_alpha   90.00
_cell.angle_beta   90.00
_cell.angle_gamma   90.00
#
_symmetry.space_group_name_H-M   'P 1'
#
loop_
_entity.id
_entity.type
_entity.pdbx_description
1 polymer ?
#
loop_
_entity_poly.entity_id
_entity_poly.type
_entity_poly.pdbx_seq_one_letter_code
_entity_poly.pdbx_strand_id
1 'polypeptide(L)'
;MKVAGLLAAKEQYGISFANDTDYDRHGIVTREGLMEPNSYLAVAAHYLCTHRTGWKSDVRIGKTLVSSSIIDRVADSVGRGVYEVPVGFKWFVDGLIDGSEKKPTVI
;
A
#
# COMPACT_ATOMS: atom_id res chain seq x y z
N MET A 1 7.44 -3.99 15.23
CA MET A 1 7.37 -5.42 14.82
C MET A 1 8.77 -5.94 14.55
N LYS A 2 9.10 -7.10 15.07
CA LYS A 2 10.42 -7.71 14.87
C LYS A 2 10.32 -8.89 13.90
N VAL A 3 11.08 -8.85 12.84
CA VAL A 3 11.11 -9.90 11.79
C VAL A 3 12.40 -10.74 11.85
N ALA A 4 13.10 -10.74 13.00
CA ALA A 4 14.38 -11.42 13.15
C ALA A 4 14.31 -12.92 12.81
N GLY A 5 13.23 -13.60 13.19
CA GLY A 5 13.02 -15.01 12.87
C GLY A 5 12.88 -15.26 11.36
N LEU A 6 12.20 -14.38 10.66
CA LEU A 6 12.06 -14.47 9.20
C LEU A 6 13.41 -14.19 8.49
N LEU A 7 14.17 -13.23 9.00
CA LEU A 7 15.52 -12.96 8.48
C LEU A 7 16.45 -14.15 8.65
N ALA A 8 16.39 -14.81 9.80
CA ALA A 8 17.20 -16.01 10.07
C ALA A 8 16.84 -17.18 9.14
N ALA A 9 15.59 -17.28 8.70
CA ALA A 9 15.10 -18.35 7.84
C ALA A 9 15.09 -17.98 6.33
N LYS A 10 15.59 -16.82 5.94
CA LYS A 10 15.45 -16.31 4.56
C LYS A 10 16.00 -17.24 3.48
N GLU A 11 17.02 -18.04 3.79
CA GLU A 11 17.61 -19.00 2.83
C GLU A 11 16.71 -20.22 2.57
N GLN A 12 15.77 -20.50 3.47
CA GLN A 12 14.86 -21.65 3.36
C GLN A 12 13.62 -21.34 2.52
N TYR A 13 13.25 -20.07 2.42
CA TYR A 13 12.02 -19.63 1.75
C TYR A 13 12.33 -18.56 0.71
N GLY A 14 11.62 -18.60 -0.42
CA GLY A 14 11.74 -17.57 -1.46
C GLY A 14 11.23 -16.21 -0.99
N ILE A 15 10.16 -16.21 -0.20
CA ILE A 15 9.56 -15.03 0.42
C ILE A 15 8.92 -15.42 1.76
N SER A 16 9.01 -14.54 2.72
CA SER A 16 8.31 -14.65 4.00
C SER A 16 7.69 -13.31 4.36
N PHE A 17 6.55 -13.35 5.01
CA PHE A 17 5.85 -12.13 5.42
C PHE A 17 5.21 -12.29 6.79
N ALA A 18 5.06 -11.18 7.48
CA ALA A 18 4.41 -11.10 8.79
C ALA A 18 3.65 -9.80 8.93
N ASN A 19 2.62 -9.83 9.75
CA ASN A 19 1.89 -8.67 10.21
C ASN A 19 1.97 -8.61 11.74
N ASP A 20 1.73 -7.45 12.31
CA ASP A 20 1.48 -7.31 13.73
C ASP A 20 0.03 -7.70 14.08
N THR A 21 -0.33 -7.60 15.36
CA THR A 21 -1.60 -8.14 15.86
C THR A 21 -2.86 -7.44 15.33
N ASP A 22 -2.76 -6.18 14.98
CA ASP A 22 -3.85 -5.37 14.41
C ASP A 22 -3.74 -5.17 12.89
N TYR A 23 -2.72 -5.78 12.28
CA TYR A 23 -2.51 -5.84 10.84
C TYR A 23 -2.31 -4.47 10.15
N ASP A 24 -1.91 -3.44 10.89
CA ASP A 24 -1.63 -2.12 10.32
C ASP A 24 -0.16 -1.95 9.88
N ARG A 25 0.69 -2.91 10.22
CA ARG A 25 2.10 -2.97 9.80
C ARG A 25 2.44 -4.34 9.26
N HIS A 26 3.40 -4.37 8.35
CA HIS A 26 3.86 -5.60 7.72
C HIS A 26 5.40 -5.65 7.67
N GLY A 27 5.92 -6.85 7.49
CA GLY A 27 7.31 -7.08 7.16
C GLY A 27 7.40 -8.16 6.08
N ILE A 28 8.18 -7.90 5.05
CA ILE A 28 8.43 -8.85 3.96
C ILE A 28 9.92 -9.11 3.88
N VAL A 29 10.29 -10.38 3.89
CA VAL A 29 11.67 -10.84 3.80
C VAL A 29 11.82 -11.70 2.56
N THR A 30 12.78 -11.35 1.73
CA THR A 30 13.21 -12.14 0.58
C THR A 30 14.58 -12.75 0.87
N ARG A 31 15.12 -13.52 -0.05
CA ARG A 31 16.49 -14.03 0.07
C ARG A 31 17.55 -12.92 0.17
N GLU A 32 17.27 -11.76 -0.36
CA GLU A 32 18.14 -10.58 -0.29
C GLU A 32 18.07 -9.88 1.08
N GLY A 33 17.01 -10.13 1.85
CA GLY A 33 16.79 -9.53 3.16
C GLY A 33 15.43 -8.89 3.31
N LEU A 34 15.33 -7.97 4.26
CA LEU A 34 14.09 -7.21 4.52
C LEU A 34 13.80 -6.26 3.35
N MET A 35 12.60 -6.40 2.79
CA MET A 35 12.13 -5.49 1.75
C MET A 35 11.76 -4.13 2.37
N GLU A 36 12.20 -3.06 1.74
CA GLU A 36 11.89 -1.71 2.19
C GLU A 36 10.38 -1.43 1.97
N PRO A 37 9.63 -0.99 3.03
CA PRO A 37 8.18 -0.88 2.98
C PRO A 37 7.62 0.05 1.91
N ASN A 38 8.26 1.19 1.67
CA ASN A 38 7.79 2.14 0.65
C ASN A 38 7.91 1.55 -0.77
N SER A 39 8.97 0.80 -1.02
CA SER A 39 9.16 0.09 -2.29
C SER A 39 8.07 -0.98 -2.48
N TYR A 40 7.77 -1.75 -1.43
CA TYR A 40 6.68 -2.72 -1.49
C TYR A 40 5.33 -2.05 -1.77
N LEU A 41 5.00 -0.98 -1.05
CA LEU A 41 3.73 -0.27 -1.24
C LEU A 41 3.60 0.31 -2.65
N ALA A 42 4.68 0.83 -3.20
CA ALA A 42 4.71 1.32 -4.57
C ALA A 42 4.41 0.22 -5.60
N VAL A 43 5.05 -0.94 -5.44
CA VAL A 43 4.80 -2.11 -6.30
C VAL A 43 3.38 -2.62 -6.14
N ALA A 44 2.88 -2.71 -4.91
CA ALA A 44 1.52 -3.14 -4.63
C ALA A 44 0.48 -2.19 -5.27
N ALA A 45 0.66 -0.89 -5.13
CA ALA A 45 -0.21 0.11 -5.73
C ALA A 45 -0.22 -0.02 -7.26
N HIS A 46 0.94 -0.11 -7.88
CA HIS A 46 1.06 -0.30 -9.33
C HIS A 46 0.37 -1.60 -9.78
N TYR A 47 0.67 -2.71 -9.13
CA TYR A 47 0.08 -4.00 -9.47
C TYR A 47 -1.44 -4.00 -9.35
N LEU A 48 -1.97 -3.51 -8.24
CA LEU A 48 -3.42 -3.48 -8.01
C LEU A 48 -4.13 -2.54 -8.99
N CYS A 49 -3.58 -1.37 -9.26
CA CYS A 49 -4.16 -0.43 -10.23
C CYS A 49 -4.19 -0.98 -11.65
N THR A 50 -3.24 -1.83 -12.02
CA THR A 50 -3.16 -2.41 -13.36
C THR A 50 -3.92 -3.73 -13.50
N HIS A 51 -4.18 -4.46 -12.40
CA HIS A 51 -4.78 -5.80 -12.44
C HIS A 51 -6.20 -5.86 -11.88
N ARG A 52 -6.62 -4.91 -11.04
CA ARG A 52 -8.00 -4.85 -10.54
C ARG A 52 -8.90 -4.07 -11.49
N THR A 53 -9.61 -4.79 -12.33
CA THR A 53 -10.50 -4.23 -13.36
C THR A 53 -11.78 -3.60 -12.82
N GLY A 54 -12.18 -3.92 -11.59
CA GLY A 54 -13.38 -3.38 -10.96
C GLY A 54 -13.27 -1.94 -10.45
N TRP A 55 -12.07 -1.39 -10.40
CA TRP A 55 -11.85 -0.01 -9.98
C TRP A 55 -12.00 0.96 -11.15
N LYS A 56 -12.78 2.02 -10.95
CA LYS A 56 -12.91 3.08 -11.97
C LYS A 56 -11.57 3.78 -12.19
N SER A 57 -11.36 4.27 -13.39
CA SER A 57 -10.10 4.95 -13.76
C SER A 57 -9.86 6.27 -13.04
N ASP A 58 -10.91 6.92 -12.53
CA ASP A 58 -10.85 8.19 -11.80
C ASP A 58 -10.61 8.03 -10.29
N VAL A 59 -10.61 6.80 -9.78
CA VAL A 59 -10.32 6.54 -8.36
C VAL A 59 -8.86 6.87 -8.07
N ARG A 60 -8.66 7.70 -7.04
CA ARG A 60 -7.33 8.20 -6.64
C ARG A 60 -6.64 7.23 -5.68
N ILE A 61 -5.32 7.28 -5.66
CA ILE A 61 -4.52 6.55 -4.67
C ILE A 61 -4.41 7.39 -3.40
N GLY A 62 -4.86 6.83 -2.28
CA GLY A 62 -4.76 7.46 -0.97
C GLY A 62 -3.38 7.27 -0.36
N LYS A 63 -2.79 8.35 0.15
CA LYS A 63 -1.56 8.29 0.93
C LYS A 63 -1.54 9.31 2.06
N THR A 64 -0.70 9.11 3.05
CA THR A 64 -0.47 10.09 4.10
C THR A 64 0.64 11.06 3.71
N LEU A 65 0.69 12.23 4.36
CA LEU A 65 1.74 13.24 4.18
C LEU A 65 3.15 12.69 4.41
N VAL A 66 3.29 11.69 5.28
CA VAL A 66 4.59 11.08 5.61
C VAL A 66 4.95 9.91 4.69
N SER A 67 4.05 9.49 3.81
CA SER A 67 4.33 8.43 2.84
C SER A 67 5.28 8.92 1.75
N SER A 68 6.03 7.98 1.17
CA SER A 68 7.03 8.27 0.15
C SER A 68 6.42 8.92 -1.10
N SER A 69 7.15 9.85 -1.71
CA SER A 69 6.80 10.45 -3.00
C SER A 69 6.83 9.45 -4.17
N ILE A 70 7.36 8.24 -3.97
CA ILE A 70 7.30 7.19 -4.99
C ILE A 70 5.86 6.81 -5.33
N ILE A 71 4.92 6.94 -4.38
CA ILE A 71 3.49 6.73 -4.62
C ILE A 71 2.95 7.74 -5.64
N ASP A 72 3.38 9.00 -5.58
CA ASP A 72 2.99 10.02 -6.56
C ASP A 72 3.45 9.64 -7.97
N ARG A 73 4.68 9.14 -8.10
CA ARG A 73 5.22 8.68 -9.38
C ARG A 73 4.47 7.45 -9.92
N VAL A 74 4.10 6.54 -9.03
CA VAL A 74 3.27 5.38 -9.40
C VAL A 74 1.89 5.84 -9.87
N ALA A 75 1.25 6.74 -9.15
CA ALA A 75 -0.05 7.29 -9.52
C ALA A 75 0.00 7.91 -10.92
N ASP A 76 1.01 8.74 -11.19
CA ASP A 76 1.22 9.33 -12.52
C ASP A 76 1.38 8.25 -13.60
N SER A 77 2.16 7.20 -13.33
CA SER A 77 2.41 6.12 -14.29
C SER A 77 1.17 5.32 -14.66
N VAL A 78 0.21 5.23 -13.75
CA VAL A 78 -1.07 4.52 -13.98
C VAL A 78 -2.23 5.48 -14.29
N GLY A 79 -1.95 6.77 -14.47
CA GLY A 79 -2.94 7.78 -14.85
C GLY A 79 -3.95 8.09 -13.73
N ARG A 80 -3.56 7.97 -12.47
CA ARG A 80 -4.41 8.25 -11.30
C ARG A 80 -3.92 9.46 -10.52
N GLY A 81 -4.85 10.20 -9.93
CA GLY A 81 -4.53 11.25 -8.97
C GLY A 81 -4.14 10.67 -7.60
N VAL A 82 -3.58 11.53 -6.75
CA VAL A 82 -3.24 11.22 -5.36
C VAL A 82 -4.22 11.94 -4.43
N TYR A 83 -4.66 11.24 -3.39
CA TYR A 83 -5.45 11.79 -2.29
C TYR A 83 -4.58 11.79 -1.04
N GLU A 84 -4.02 12.94 -0.71
CA GLU A 84 -3.05 13.08 0.37
C GLU A 84 -3.73 13.63 1.64
N VAL A 85 -3.51 12.95 2.76
CA VAL A 85 -4.14 13.26 4.04
C VAL A 85 -3.12 13.23 5.18
N PRO A 86 -3.42 13.86 6.34
CA PRO A 86 -2.64 13.66 7.55
C PRO A 86 -2.64 12.19 7.99
N VAL A 87 -1.71 11.83 8.87
CA VAL A 87 -1.63 10.46 9.42
C VAL A 87 -2.91 10.15 10.21
N GLY A 88 -3.51 9.01 9.90
CA GLY A 88 -4.70 8.48 10.56
C GLY A 88 -5.78 8.03 9.57
N PHE A 89 -6.36 6.85 9.80
CA PHE A 89 -7.40 6.29 8.93
C PHE A 89 -8.64 7.16 8.81
N LYS A 90 -8.98 7.91 9.86
CA LYS A 90 -10.15 8.80 9.87
C LYS A 90 -10.18 9.80 8.71
N TRP A 91 -9.02 10.20 8.22
CA TRP A 91 -8.92 11.16 7.13
C TRP A 91 -9.23 10.59 5.76
N PHE A 92 -9.25 9.25 5.65
CA PHE A 92 -9.63 8.56 4.40
C PHE A 92 -11.12 8.26 4.31
N VAL A 93 -11.87 8.41 5.40
CA VAL A 93 -13.29 7.99 5.46
C VAL A 93 -14.11 8.62 4.35
N ASP A 94 -13.98 9.91 4.11
CA ASP A 94 -14.73 10.60 3.08
C ASP A 94 -14.47 10.08 1.67
N GLY A 95 -13.27 9.56 1.43
CA GLY A 95 -12.91 8.97 0.14
C GLY A 95 -13.24 7.48 0.02
N LEU A 96 -13.21 6.75 1.14
CA LEU A 96 -13.46 5.31 1.18
C LEU A 96 -14.94 4.98 1.35
N ILE A 97 -15.65 5.77 2.14
CA ILE A 97 -17.07 5.58 2.47
C ILE A 97 -17.79 6.86 2.06
N ASP A 98 -18.08 7.00 0.81
CA ASP A 98 -18.98 8.06 0.38
C ASP A 98 -20.39 7.64 0.80
N GLY A 99 -20.97 8.34 1.77
CA GLY A 99 -22.27 8.04 2.39
C GLY A 99 -23.50 8.21 1.49
N SER A 100 -23.31 8.43 0.23
CA SER A 100 -24.35 8.42 -0.78
C SER A 100 -23.96 7.36 -1.82
N GLU A 101 -24.86 6.70 -2.43
CA GLU A 101 -24.75 5.72 -3.54
C GLU A 101 -23.47 5.77 -4.42
N LYS A 102 -22.49 6.56 -4.04
CA LYS A 102 -21.26 6.78 -4.76
C LYS A 102 -20.22 5.74 -4.37
N LYS A 103 -19.57 5.21 -5.36
CA LYS A 103 -18.47 4.27 -5.21
C LYS A 103 -17.27 4.98 -4.59
N PRO A 104 -16.39 4.25 -3.89
CA PRO A 104 -15.17 4.83 -3.34
C PRO A 104 -14.40 5.67 -4.37
N THR A 105 -13.92 6.82 -3.94
CA THR A 105 -13.11 7.72 -4.77
C THR A 105 -11.62 7.61 -4.46
N VAL A 106 -11.28 6.82 -3.46
CA VAL A 106 -9.91 6.56 -2.99
C VAL A 106 -9.71 5.06 -2.78
N ILE A 107 -8.52 4.58 -3.05
CA ILE A 107 -8.04 3.21 -2.84
C ILE A 107 -6.71 3.21 -2.09
#